data_8bed9b792628a6ec81c3b959438b0867
#
_entry.id   8bed9b792628a6ec81c3b959438b0867
#
_cell.length_a   1.000
_cell.length_b   1.000
_cell.length_c   1.000
_cell.angle_alpha   90.00
_cell.angle_beta   90.00
_cell.angle_gamma   90.00
#
_symmetry.space_group_name_H-M   'P 1'
#
loop_
_entity.id
_entity.type
_entity.pdbx_description
1 polymer ?
#
loop_
_entity_poly.entity_id
_entity_poly.type
_entity_poly.pdbx_seq_one_letter_code
_entity_poly.pdbx_strand_id
1 'polypeptide(L)'
;LKGIPTCIQEQNAMPGVTNKILARYVRKVFLGYSEAEKYFGGSSKKIFTGNPIRSEIMQKKHKDAVAELGLDANKKTILVSGGSRGARSINNAMQYVERELSGRSDVQVLHATGEVNYEYYMAEMRKVGSLDDNIMIRPYLHNMPVALAAADLAVFRAGAIGLAELTAKGVPAVLVPYPYATANHQEFNAKAVEAAGAAKVILDKELTGEKLLEEIEKLLINDNQLQTMKKAAKSLGRPEAAVEIAQQALNLVRK
;
A
#
# COMPACT_ATOMS: atom_id res chain seq x y z
N LEU A 1 6.14 38.59 -10.31
CA LEU A 1 5.42 37.50 -9.63
C LEU A 1 4.12 38.08 -9.08
N LYS A 2 2.97 37.46 -9.42
CA LYS A 2 1.62 37.97 -9.11
C LYS A 2 1.20 37.90 -7.62
N GLY A 3 2.12 37.59 -6.70
CA GLY A 3 1.80 37.48 -5.27
C GLY A 3 0.83 36.37 -4.87
N ILE A 4 0.56 35.40 -5.77
CA ILE A 4 -0.36 34.28 -5.52
C ILE A 4 0.28 33.35 -4.48
N PRO A 5 -0.38 33.10 -3.33
CA PRO A 5 0.14 32.18 -2.34
C PRO A 5 0.15 30.74 -2.91
N THR A 6 1.23 30.03 -2.67
CA THR A 6 1.44 28.66 -3.17
C THR A 6 1.66 27.69 -2.03
N CYS A 7 1.32 26.42 -2.27
CA CYS A 7 1.65 25.29 -1.41
C CYS A 7 2.12 24.12 -2.25
N ILE A 8 2.80 23.18 -1.63
CA ILE A 8 3.19 21.90 -2.24
C ILE A 8 2.81 20.75 -1.30
N GLN A 9 2.70 19.57 -1.88
CA GLN A 9 2.57 18.32 -1.13
C GLN A 9 3.74 17.40 -1.44
N GLU A 10 4.35 16.85 -0.39
CA GLU A 10 5.31 15.77 -0.47
C GLU A 10 4.65 14.46 -0.04
N GLN A 11 4.62 13.50 -0.93
CA GLN A 11 3.93 12.23 -0.71
C GLN A 11 4.80 11.18 0.01
N ASN A 12 6.12 11.31 -0.05
CA ASN A 12 7.08 10.29 0.38
C ASN A 12 7.78 10.67 1.68
N ALA A 13 8.26 9.66 2.42
CA ALA A 13 9.08 9.87 3.61
C ALA A 13 10.46 10.47 3.28
N MET A 14 10.98 10.19 2.07
CA MET A 14 12.16 10.85 1.50
C MET A 14 11.70 11.82 0.41
N PRO A 15 11.81 13.14 0.62
CA PRO A 15 11.34 14.13 -0.33
C PRO A 15 12.13 14.19 -1.63
N GLY A 16 11.42 14.43 -2.73
CA GLY A 16 12.02 14.71 -4.03
C GLY A 16 12.79 16.05 -4.04
N VAL A 17 13.79 16.16 -4.94
CA VAL A 17 14.63 17.38 -5.06
C VAL A 17 13.79 18.60 -5.39
N THR A 18 12.82 18.48 -6.28
CA THR A 18 11.92 19.57 -6.68
C THR A 18 11.17 20.15 -5.47
N ASN A 19 10.59 19.28 -4.62
CA ASN A 19 9.88 19.74 -3.43
C ASN A 19 10.81 20.39 -2.40
N LYS A 20 12.05 19.91 -2.24
CA LYS A 20 13.07 20.55 -1.38
C LYS A 20 13.41 21.97 -1.84
N ILE A 21 13.51 22.19 -3.16
CA ILE A 21 13.78 23.52 -3.73
C ILE A 21 12.55 24.43 -3.54
N LEU A 22 11.36 23.95 -3.94
CA LEU A 22 10.13 24.72 -3.90
C LEU A 22 9.71 25.10 -2.47
N ALA A 23 10.03 24.28 -1.48
CA ALA A 23 9.73 24.56 -0.08
C ALA A 23 10.26 25.91 0.42
N ARG A 24 11.31 26.46 -0.23
CA ARG A 24 11.86 27.80 0.10
C ARG A 24 10.97 28.96 -0.36
N TYR A 25 10.06 28.70 -1.30
CA TYR A 25 9.27 29.73 -1.97
C TYR A 25 7.78 29.65 -1.68
N VAL A 26 7.29 28.51 -1.18
CA VAL A 26 5.86 28.28 -0.90
C VAL A 26 5.50 28.69 0.53
N ARG A 27 4.21 28.96 0.76
CA ARG A 27 3.70 29.29 2.09
C ARG A 27 3.55 28.07 2.98
N LYS A 28 3.16 26.92 2.40
CA LYS A 28 2.93 25.67 3.13
C LYS A 28 3.48 24.46 2.37
N VAL A 29 3.98 23.51 3.14
CA VAL A 29 4.38 22.19 2.68
C VAL A 29 3.52 21.17 3.42
N PHE A 30 2.69 20.43 2.69
CA PHE A 30 1.92 19.32 3.23
C PHE A 30 2.74 18.05 3.14
N LEU A 31 2.78 17.27 4.23
CA LEU A 31 3.63 16.10 4.34
C LEU A 31 2.76 14.84 4.44
N GLY A 32 3.06 13.87 3.58
CA GLY A 32 2.48 12.52 3.64
C GLY A 32 3.04 11.69 4.80
N TYR A 33 4.26 11.99 5.22
CA TYR A 33 5.00 11.36 6.31
C TYR A 33 5.64 12.43 7.19
N SER A 34 5.53 12.30 8.51
CA SER A 34 6.16 13.23 9.47
C SER A 34 7.68 13.24 9.35
N GLU A 35 8.28 12.10 9.01
CA GLU A 35 9.72 11.90 8.82
C GLU A 35 10.30 12.78 7.70
N ALA A 36 9.45 13.23 6.77
CA ALA A 36 9.87 14.10 5.69
C ALA A 36 10.24 15.53 6.18
N GLU A 37 9.70 15.96 7.33
CA GLU A 37 9.86 17.33 7.84
C GLU A 37 11.32 17.74 7.96
N LYS A 38 12.19 16.86 8.48
CA LYS A 38 13.63 17.12 8.70
C LYS A 38 14.41 17.47 7.44
N TYR A 39 13.88 17.17 6.26
CA TYR A 39 14.53 17.46 4.98
C TYR A 39 14.17 18.83 4.39
N PHE A 40 13.22 19.54 5.02
CA PHE A 40 12.75 20.82 4.53
C PHE A 40 13.28 21.97 5.40
N GLY A 41 14.16 22.79 4.82
CA GLY A 41 14.58 24.08 5.38
C GLY A 41 13.62 25.21 5.01
N GLY A 42 13.96 26.43 5.45
CA GLY A 42 13.25 27.66 5.10
C GLY A 42 12.08 27.98 6.03
N SER A 43 11.37 29.08 5.69
CA SER A 43 10.31 29.68 6.53
C SER A 43 8.91 29.13 6.25
N SER A 44 8.74 28.24 5.27
CA SER A 44 7.45 27.63 4.97
C SER A 44 6.95 26.78 6.13
N LYS A 45 5.65 26.88 6.41
CA LYS A 45 5.01 26.04 7.44
C LYS A 45 4.85 24.61 6.91
N LYS A 46 5.44 23.64 7.61
CA LYS A 46 5.27 22.21 7.37
C LYS A 46 4.08 21.72 8.15
N ILE A 47 3.21 20.93 7.50
CA ILE A 47 2.00 20.39 8.10
C ILE A 47 1.92 18.91 7.73
N PHE A 48 1.96 18.04 8.72
CA PHE A 48 1.71 16.61 8.50
C PHE A 48 0.20 16.36 8.36
N THR A 49 -0.24 16.14 7.13
CA THR A 49 -1.64 15.85 6.78
C THR A 49 -1.88 14.37 6.44
N GLY A 50 -0.82 13.64 6.13
CA GLY A 50 -0.92 12.38 5.41
C GLY A 50 -1.09 12.60 3.90
N ASN A 51 -1.22 11.50 3.17
CA ASN A 51 -1.49 11.53 1.73
C ASN A 51 -3.00 11.48 1.46
N PRO A 52 -3.52 12.28 0.51
CA PRO A 52 -4.91 12.21 0.10
C PRO A 52 -5.21 10.84 -0.53
N ILE A 53 -6.29 10.23 -0.10
CA ILE A 53 -6.81 8.98 -0.64
C ILE A 53 -8.20 9.22 -1.24
N ARG A 54 -8.67 8.27 -2.03
CA ARG A 54 -10.04 8.29 -2.56
C ARG A 54 -11.03 8.08 -1.43
N SER A 55 -12.13 8.85 -1.41
CA SER A 55 -13.17 8.75 -0.38
C SER A 55 -13.81 7.37 -0.31
N GLU A 56 -13.92 6.68 -1.46
CA GLU A 56 -14.51 5.35 -1.62
C GLU A 56 -13.75 4.28 -0.80
N ILE A 57 -12.46 4.50 -0.51
CA ILE A 57 -11.65 3.60 0.33
C ILE A 57 -12.32 3.38 1.69
N MET A 58 -12.89 4.42 2.30
CA MET A 58 -13.48 4.33 3.63
C MET A 58 -14.92 3.83 3.65
N GLN A 59 -15.63 3.86 2.52
CA GLN A 59 -17.07 3.58 2.46
C GLN A 59 -17.41 2.10 2.60
N LYS A 60 -16.57 1.20 2.08
CA LYS A 60 -16.85 -0.24 2.09
C LYS A 60 -16.50 -0.89 3.43
N LYS A 61 -17.41 -1.71 3.94
CA LYS A 61 -17.17 -2.58 5.11
C LYS A 61 -16.61 -3.92 4.67
N HIS A 62 -15.84 -4.59 5.53
CA HIS A 62 -15.23 -5.88 5.24
C HIS A 62 -16.26 -6.93 4.78
N LYS A 63 -17.33 -7.13 5.54
CA LYS A 63 -18.38 -8.12 5.23
C LYS A 63 -19.00 -7.91 3.83
N ASP A 64 -19.29 -6.65 3.48
CA ASP A 64 -19.92 -6.32 2.21
C ASP A 64 -18.93 -6.52 1.04
N ALA A 65 -17.66 -6.21 1.27
CA ALA A 65 -16.59 -6.38 0.29
C ALA A 65 -16.29 -7.86 0.00
N VAL A 66 -16.25 -8.69 1.04
CA VAL A 66 -16.09 -10.15 0.91
C VAL A 66 -17.22 -10.73 0.05
N ALA A 67 -18.47 -10.37 0.33
CA ALA A 67 -19.62 -10.83 -0.46
C ALA A 67 -19.60 -10.31 -1.90
N GLU A 68 -19.24 -9.04 -2.13
CA GLU A 68 -19.17 -8.42 -3.46
C GLU A 68 -18.11 -9.09 -4.36
N LEU A 69 -17.00 -9.56 -3.76
CA LEU A 69 -15.93 -10.26 -4.48
C LEU A 69 -16.16 -11.76 -4.61
N GLY A 70 -17.23 -12.32 -4.03
CA GLY A 70 -17.48 -13.76 -4.01
C GLY A 70 -16.46 -14.55 -3.18
N LEU A 71 -15.88 -13.90 -2.15
CA LEU A 71 -14.92 -14.49 -1.24
C LEU A 71 -15.61 -15.25 -0.11
N ASP A 72 -14.93 -16.23 0.48
CA ASP A 72 -15.41 -16.96 1.65
C ASP A 72 -15.14 -16.13 2.93
N ALA A 73 -16.20 -15.81 3.68
CA ALA A 73 -16.10 -15.03 4.91
C ALA A 73 -15.39 -15.75 6.06
N ASN A 74 -15.20 -17.07 5.96
CA ASN A 74 -14.50 -17.88 6.97
C ASN A 74 -13.00 -18.00 6.69
N LYS A 75 -12.52 -17.50 5.53
CA LYS A 75 -11.11 -17.53 5.14
C LYS A 75 -10.45 -16.16 5.31
N LYS A 76 -9.20 -16.14 5.74
CA LYS A 76 -8.40 -14.91 5.70
C LYS A 76 -8.04 -14.56 4.26
N THR A 77 -8.26 -13.31 3.88
CA THR A 77 -7.99 -12.83 2.51
C THR A 77 -6.63 -12.15 2.42
N ILE A 78 -5.76 -12.69 1.57
CA ILE A 78 -4.49 -12.06 1.18
C ILE A 78 -4.69 -11.30 -0.12
N LEU A 79 -4.53 -9.98 -0.07
CA LEU A 79 -4.56 -9.13 -1.26
C LEU A 79 -3.15 -8.89 -1.78
N VAL A 80 -2.89 -9.23 -3.04
CA VAL A 80 -1.59 -9.05 -3.68
C VAL A 80 -1.68 -8.05 -4.81
N SER A 81 -0.83 -7.00 -4.78
CA SER A 81 -0.76 -6.03 -5.86
C SER A 81 0.61 -5.36 -5.96
N GLY A 82 1.16 -5.38 -7.15
CA GLY A 82 2.39 -4.66 -7.51
C GLY A 82 2.16 -3.22 -8.01
N GLY A 83 0.93 -2.69 -7.90
CA GLY A 83 0.49 -1.44 -8.52
C GLY A 83 -0.11 -1.65 -9.92
N SER A 84 -0.50 -0.57 -10.60
CA SER A 84 -1.27 -0.61 -11.87
C SER A 84 -0.61 -1.42 -13.00
N ARG A 85 0.72 -1.46 -13.03
CA ARG A 85 1.49 -2.23 -14.03
C ARG A 85 1.90 -3.62 -13.55
N GLY A 86 1.54 -3.97 -12.31
CA GLY A 86 2.04 -5.17 -11.64
C GLY A 86 3.51 -5.04 -11.22
N ALA A 87 4.04 -6.09 -10.58
CA ALA A 87 5.43 -6.17 -10.15
C ALA A 87 5.97 -7.58 -10.43
N ARG A 88 6.86 -7.71 -11.42
CA ARG A 88 7.36 -9.03 -11.86
C ARG A 88 8.00 -9.83 -10.72
N SER A 89 8.77 -9.19 -9.82
CA SER A 89 9.40 -9.90 -8.70
C SER A 89 8.37 -10.42 -7.69
N ILE A 90 7.34 -9.64 -7.36
CA ILE A 90 6.23 -10.09 -6.52
C ILE A 90 5.49 -11.24 -7.22
N ASN A 91 5.14 -11.08 -8.49
CA ASN A 91 4.49 -12.13 -9.27
C ASN A 91 5.30 -13.43 -9.26
N ASN A 92 6.60 -13.37 -9.50
CA ASN A 92 7.47 -14.56 -9.49
C ASN A 92 7.48 -15.26 -8.12
N ALA A 93 7.57 -14.51 -7.03
CA ALA A 93 7.51 -15.07 -5.68
C ALA A 93 6.13 -15.67 -5.36
N MET A 94 5.06 -15.01 -5.83
CA MET A 94 3.69 -15.48 -5.63
C MET A 94 3.37 -16.77 -6.36
N GLN A 95 4.06 -17.14 -7.43
CA GLN A 95 3.89 -18.45 -8.06
C GLN A 95 4.17 -19.61 -7.10
N TYR A 96 5.18 -19.48 -6.27
CA TYR A 96 5.46 -20.46 -5.22
C TYR A 96 4.40 -20.39 -4.10
N VAL A 97 4.14 -19.19 -3.58
CA VAL A 97 3.18 -18.97 -2.48
C VAL A 97 1.79 -19.48 -2.82
N GLU A 98 1.28 -19.20 -4.02
CA GLU A 98 -0.06 -19.60 -4.44
C GLU A 98 -0.21 -21.11 -4.57
N ARG A 99 0.85 -21.81 -4.98
CA ARG A 99 0.84 -23.29 -5.02
C ARG A 99 0.77 -23.87 -3.60
N GLU A 100 1.58 -23.39 -2.69
CA GLU A 100 1.61 -23.86 -1.31
C GLU A 100 0.30 -23.53 -0.54
N LEU A 101 -0.37 -22.44 -0.91
CA LEU A 101 -1.65 -22.05 -0.32
C LEU A 101 -2.88 -22.64 -1.02
N SER A 102 -2.72 -23.23 -2.22
CA SER A 102 -3.81 -23.85 -2.97
C SER A 102 -4.45 -24.99 -2.18
N GLY A 103 -5.78 -25.05 -2.15
CA GLY A 103 -6.56 -26.05 -1.43
C GLY A 103 -6.65 -25.83 0.09
N ARG A 104 -6.00 -24.83 0.66
CA ARG A 104 -6.13 -24.53 2.08
C ARG A 104 -7.52 -24.00 2.42
N SER A 105 -8.07 -24.49 3.52
CA SER A 105 -9.43 -24.13 3.98
C SER A 105 -9.50 -22.83 4.78
N ASP A 106 -8.36 -22.30 5.27
CA ASP A 106 -8.27 -21.17 6.17
C ASP A 106 -7.88 -19.84 5.50
N VAL A 107 -7.42 -19.90 4.24
CA VAL A 107 -6.90 -18.75 3.51
C VAL A 107 -7.38 -18.72 2.06
N GLN A 108 -7.49 -17.51 1.53
CA GLN A 108 -7.75 -17.24 0.11
C GLN A 108 -6.88 -16.10 -0.37
N VAL A 109 -6.53 -16.11 -1.65
CA VAL A 109 -5.65 -15.10 -2.28
C VAL A 109 -6.41 -14.38 -3.39
N LEU A 110 -6.35 -13.05 -3.38
CA LEU A 110 -6.79 -12.19 -4.48
C LEU A 110 -5.56 -11.47 -5.04
N HIS A 111 -5.08 -11.91 -6.21
CA HIS A 111 -3.85 -11.41 -6.80
C HIS A 111 -4.10 -10.63 -8.09
N ALA A 112 -3.68 -9.36 -8.11
CA ALA A 112 -3.63 -8.51 -9.31
C ALA A 112 -2.21 -8.49 -9.88
N THR A 113 -1.97 -9.27 -10.93
CA THR A 113 -0.64 -9.44 -11.54
C THR A 113 -0.17 -8.22 -12.36
N GLY A 114 -1.12 -7.35 -12.75
CA GLY A 114 -0.94 -6.32 -13.78
C GLY A 114 -1.26 -6.87 -15.17
N GLU A 115 -2.00 -6.09 -15.98
CA GLU A 115 -2.46 -6.51 -17.33
C GLU A 115 -1.33 -7.04 -18.20
N VAL A 116 -0.19 -6.35 -18.19
CA VAL A 116 0.98 -6.70 -19.02
C VAL A 116 1.60 -8.06 -18.64
N ASN A 117 1.45 -8.49 -17.38
CA ASN A 117 2.07 -9.70 -16.87
C ASN A 117 1.11 -10.89 -16.81
N TYR A 118 -0.19 -10.66 -16.95
CA TYR A 118 -1.23 -11.64 -16.65
C TYR A 118 -1.11 -12.92 -17.49
N GLU A 119 -1.04 -12.80 -18.82
CA GLU A 119 -0.97 -13.95 -19.72
C GLU A 119 0.31 -14.78 -19.47
N TYR A 120 1.44 -14.10 -19.28
CA TYR A 120 2.69 -14.78 -18.94
C TYR A 120 2.56 -15.51 -17.60
N TYR A 121 2.02 -14.84 -16.59
CA TYR A 121 1.82 -15.42 -15.27
C TYR A 121 0.94 -16.68 -15.31
N MET A 122 -0.20 -16.61 -15.99
CA MET A 122 -1.12 -17.73 -16.14
C MET A 122 -0.50 -18.88 -16.93
N ALA A 123 0.33 -18.60 -17.94
CA ALA A 123 1.04 -19.62 -18.68
C ALA A 123 2.06 -20.38 -17.78
N GLU A 124 2.78 -19.68 -16.91
CA GLU A 124 3.70 -20.33 -15.96
C GLU A 124 2.96 -21.14 -14.90
N MET A 125 1.84 -20.64 -14.39
CA MET A 125 1.03 -21.37 -13.40
C MET A 125 0.44 -22.67 -13.98
N ARG A 126 -0.02 -22.68 -15.23
CA ARG A 126 -0.57 -23.88 -15.91
C ARG A 126 0.45 -25.00 -16.09
N LYS A 127 1.76 -24.69 -16.17
CA LYS A 127 2.82 -25.70 -16.31
C LYS A 127 2.95 -26.61 -15.09
N VAL A 128 2.49 -26.17 -13.94
CA VAL A 128 2.70 -26.84 -12.65
C VAL A 128 1.42 -27.40 -12.05
N GLY A 129 0.30 -27.31 -12.76
CA GLY A 129 -1.00 -27.88 -12.39
C GLY A 129 -2.11 -26.84 -12.24
N SER A 130 -3.31 -27.31 -11.89
CA SER A 130 -4.45 -26.45 -11.55
C SER A 130 -4.31 -25.92 -10.14
N LEU A 131 -4.79 -24.68 -9.92
CA LEU A 131 -4.99 -24.12 -8.60
C LEU A 131 -6.45 -24.34 -8.16
N ASP A 132 -6.64 -24.42 -6.86
CA ASP A 132 -7.98 -24.49 -6.27
C ASP A 132 -8.65 -23.12 -6.22
N ASP A 133 -9.97 -23.10 -6.00
CA ASP A 133 -10.82 -21.91 -6.04
C ASP A 133 -10.48 -20.85 -4.99
N ASN A 134 -9.67 -21.18 -3.98
CA ASN A 134 -9.19 -20.22 -3.01
C ASN A 134 -8.09 -19.29 -3.54
N ILE A 135 -7.59 -19.52 -4.77
CA ILE A 135 -6.59 -18.68 -5.43
C ILE A 135 -7.23 -17.96 -6.63
N MET A 136 -7.44 -16.67 -6.48
CA MET A 136 -8.08 -15.83 -7.49
C MET A 136 -7.08 -14.87 -8.13
N ILE A 137 -6.67 -15.17 -9.35
CA ILE A 137 -5.73 -14.36 -10.12
C ILE A 137 -6.50 -13.49 -11.10
N ARG A 138 -6.18 -12.20 -11.13
CA ARG A 138 -6.80 -11.20 -12.00
C ARG A 138 -5.74 -10.37 -12.71
N PRO A 139 -5.97 -9.92 -13.95
CA PRO A 139 -5.06 -9.00 -14.61
C PRO A 139 -5.01 -7.65 -13.91
N TYR A 140 -6.17 -7.18 -13.45
CA TYR A 140 -6.34 -5.89 -12.77
C TYR A 140 -7.54 -5.91 -11.83
N LEU A 141 -7.51 -5.07 -10.79
CA LEU A 141 -8.62 -4.86 -9.86
C LEU A 141 -9.19 -3.45 -10.07
N HIS A 142 -10.30 -3.36 -10.79
CA HIS A 142 -10.97 -2.07 -11.07
C HIS A 142 -11.54 -1.43 -9.80
N ASN A 143 -11.92 -2.23 -8.82
CA ASN A 143 -12.49 -1.77 -7.55
C ASN A 143 -11.53 -2.05 -6.38
N MET A 144 -10.38 -1.37 -6.36
CA MET A 144 -9.39 -1.47 -5.28
C MET A 144 -9.98 -1.14 -3.90
N PRO A 145 -10.91 -0.17 -3.72
CA PRO A 145 -11.58 0.07 -2.45
C PRO A 145 -12.26 -1.18 -1.87
N VAL A 146 -12.89 -1.99 -2.70
CA VAL A 146 -13.51 -3.25 -2.27
C VAL A 146 -12.46 -4.29 -1.92
N ALA A 147 -11.43 -4.44 -2.76
CA ALA A 147 -10.34 -5.38 -2.50
C ALA A 147 -9.62 -5.09 -1.17
N LEU A 148 -9.31 -3.81 -0.91
CA LEU A 148 -8.71 -3.37 0.36
C LEU A 148 -9.63 -3.59 1.55
N ALA A 149 -10.94 -3.42 1.38
CA ALA A 149 -11.91 -3.66 2.44
C ALA A 149 -12.04 -5.14 2.80
N ALA A 150 -11.85 -6.05 1.82
CA ALA A 150 -11.89 -7.49 2.02
C ALA A 150 -10.58 -8.07 2.57
N ALA A 151 -9.47 -7.33 2.48
CA ALA A 151 -8.15 -7.82 2.83
C ALA A 151 -7.93 -7.94 4.35
N ASP A 152 -7.36 -9.09 4.77
CA ASP A 152 -6.82 -9.30 6.11
C ASP A 152 -5.32 -9.05 6.19
N LEU A 153 -4.62 -9.31 5.10
CA LEU A 153 -3.20 -9.09 4.90
C LEU A 153 -2.97 -8.64 3.46
N ALA A 154 -1.99 -7.78 3.23
CA ALA A 154 -1.62 -7.36 1.88
C ALA A 154 -0.15 -7.70 1.56
N VAL A 155 0.14 -7.99 0.29
CA VAL A 155 1.50 -8.04 -0.27
C VAL A 155 1.59 -6.97 -1.34
N PHE A 156 2.35 -5.90 -1.08
CA PHE A 156 2.30 -4.68 -1.89
C PHE A 156 3.68 -4.07 -2.18
N ARG A 157 3.77 -3.32 -3.27
CA ARG A 157 4.80 -2.30 -3.43
C ARG A 157 4.57 -1.14 -2.44
N ALA A 158 5.65 -0.45 -2.04
CA ALA A 158 5.59 0.63 -1.06
C ALA A 158 5.40 2.03 -1.69
N GLY A 159 4.51 2.12 -2.68
CA GLY A 159 4.10 3.39 -3.25
C GLY A 159 3.28 4.22 -2.24
N ALA A 160 3.54 5.53 -2.18
CA ALA A 160 3.00 6.41 -1.14
C ALA A 160 1.46 6.37 -1.02
N ILE A 161 0.75 6.37 -2.15
CA ILE A 161 -0.72 6.34 -2.14
C ILE A 161 -1.25 4.97 -1.74
N GLY A 162 -0.66 3.88 -2.26
CA GLY A 162 -1.05 2.51 -1.85
C GLY A 162 -0.88 2.29 -0.36
N LEU A 163 0.21 2.78 0.23
CA LEU A 163 0.43 2.73 1.69
C LEU A 163 -0.58 3.58 2.47
N ALA A 164 -0.93 4.77 1.96
CA ALA A 164 -1.94 5.60 2.58
C ALA A 164 -3.33 4.92 2.58
N GLU A 165 -3.69 4.26 1.48
CA GLU A 165 -4.94 3.50 1.36
C GLU A 165 -4.94 2.27 2.30
N LEU A 166 -3.84 1.49 2.35
CA LEU A 166 -3.66 0.36 3.27
C LEU A 166 -3.80 0.78 4.73
N THR A 167 -3.08 1.83 5.13
CA THR A 167 -3.10 2.30 6.51
C THR A 167 -4.45 2.89 6.89
N ALA A 168 -5.11 3.65 6.02
CA ALA A 168 -6.45 4.17 6.28
C ALA A 168 -7.47 3.04 6.51
N LYS A 169 -7.38 1.93 5.76
CA LYS A 169 -8.21 0.74 5.98
C LYS A 169 -7.78 -0.08 7.19
N GLY A 170 -6.58 0.12 7.70
CA GLY A 170 -6.00 -0.70 8.76
C GLY A 170 -5.59 -2.08 8.28
N VAL A 171 -5.14 -2.23 7.05
CA VAL A 171 -4.66 -3.50 6.47
C VAL A 171 -3.17 -3.64 6.75
N PRO A 172 -2.74 -4.67 7.50
CA PRO A 172 -1.33 -4.98 7.68
C PRO A 172 -0.72 -5.50 6.38
N ALA A 173 0.59 -5.32 6.19
CA ALA A 173 1.20 -5.68 4.92
C ALA A 173 2.59 -6.33 5.05
N VAL A 174 2.91 -7.19 4.08
CA VAL A 174 4.27 -7.52 3.68
C VAL A 174 4.61 -6.59 2.51
N LEU A 175 5.56 -5.68 2.72
CA LEU A 175 5.93 -4.66 1.75
C LEU A 175 7.20 -5.06 1.00
N VAL A 176 7.13 -4.99 -0.31
CA VAL A 176 8.28 -5.20 -1.20
C VAL A 176 8.58 -3.91 -1.94
N PRO A 177 9.47 -3.04 -1.44
CA PRO A 177 9.79 -1.77 -2.07
C PRO A 177 10.34 -1.94 -3.49
N TYR A 178 9.94 -1.07 -4.42
CA TYR A 178 10.49 -1.07 -5.77
C TYR A 178 11.95 -0.55 -5.75
N PRO A 179 12.94 -1.36 -6.20
CA PRO A 179 14.35 -1.04 -6.00
C PRO A 179 14.87 0.10 -6.88
N TYR A 180 14.17 0.41 -7.98
CA TYR A 180 14.52 1.48 -8.91
C TYR A 180 13.70 2.75 -8.71
N ALA A 181 13.05 2.87 -7.55
CA ALA A 181 12.33 4.09 -7.20
C ALA A 181 13.29 5.27 -7.05
N THR A 182 12.94 6.45 -7.60
CA THR A 182 13.74 7.66 -7.50
C THR A 182 14.12 7.95 -6.04
N ALA A 183 15.41 8.21 -5.78
CA ALA A 183 15.93 8.42 -4.43
C ALA A 183 15.56 7.31 -3.42
N ASN A 184 15.29 6.10 -3.92
CA ASN A 184 14.88 4.94 -3.10
C ASN A 184 13.67 5.20 -2.18
N HIS A 185 12.77 6.14 -2.58
CA HIS A 185 11.69 6.60 -1.72
C HIS A 185 10.74 5.49 -1.26
N GLN A 186 10.55 4.41 -2.06
CA GLN A 186 9.71 3.30 -1.63
C GLN A 186 10.28 2.53 -0.44
N GLU A 187 11.59 2.36 -0.35
CA GLU A 187 12.21 1.73 0.82
C GLU A 187 12.04 2.60 2.08
N PHE A 188 12.20 3.94 1.97
CA PHE A 188 11.95 4.83 3.08
C PHE A 188 10.49 4.80 3.53
N ASN A 189 9.54 4.78 2.59
CA ASN A 189 8.11 4.65 2.90
C ASN A 189 7.81 3.33 3.62
N ALA A 190 8.34 2.20 3.11
CA ALA A 190 8.15 0.89 3.71
C ALA A 190 8.69 0.82 5.13
N LYS A 191 9.92 1.32 5.35
CA LYS A 191 10.56 1.34 6.66
C LYS A 191 9.80 2.20 7.68
N ALA A 192 9.20 3.32 7.25
CA ALA A 192 8.37 4.14 8.14
C ALA A 192 7.13 3.36 8.61
N VAL A 193 6.47 2.61 7.73
CA VAL A 193 5.30 1.79 8.07
C VAL A 193 5.70 0.58 8.94
N GLU A 194 6.86 -0.04 8.65
CA GLU A 194 7.42 -1.13 9.44
C GLU A 194 7.80 -0.68 10.85
N ALA A 195 8.48 0.45 10.99
CA ALA A 195 8.86 1.02 12.29
C ALA A 195 7.66 1.32 13.18
N ALA A 196 6.52 1.67 12.60
CA ALA A 196 5.26 1.83 13.31
C ALA A 196 4.56 0.49 13.65
N GLY A 197 5.11 -0.64 13.24
CA GLY A 197 4.57 -1.97 13.52
C GLY A 197 3.41 -2.39 12.61
N ALA A 198 3.18 -1.68 11.50
CA ALA A 198 2.05 -1.95 10.59
C ALA A 198 2.40 -2.85 9.40
N ALA A 199 3.70 -3.10 9.17
CA ALA A 199 4.16 -3.94 8.07
C ALA A 199 5.41 -4.75 8.43
N LYS A 200 5.72 -5.73 7.56
CA LYS A 200 7.02 -6.38 7.41
C LYS A 200 7.61 -5.99 6.07
N VAL A 201 8.91 -5.80 6.01
CA VAL A 201 9.60 -5.40 4.76
C VAL A 201 10.50 -6.52 4.28
N ILE A 202 10.33 -6.91 3.01
CA ILE A 202 11.26 -7.77 2.28
C ILE A 202 11.83 -6.94 1.14
N LEU A 203 13.16 -6.74 1.13
CA LEU A 203 13.78 -6.04 0.01
C LEU A 203 13.68 -6.86 -1.27
N ASP A 204 13.47 -6.20 -2.41
CA ASP A 204 13.26 -6.86 -3.72
C ASP A 204 14.37 -7.87 -4.06
N LYS A 205 15.63 -7.56 -3.73
CA LYS A 205 16.79 -8.44 -3.90
C LYS A 205 16.81 -9.68 -3.00
N GLU A 206 16.01 -9.68 -1.94
CA GLU A 206 15.90 -10.75 -0.95
C GLU A 206 14.60 -11.55 -1.11
N LEU A 207 13.75 -11.13 -2.05
CA LEU A 207 12.45 -11.72 -2.25
C LEU A 207 12.58 -13.08 -2.97
N THR A 208 12.22 -14.14 -2.27
CA THR A 208 11.96 -15.47 -2.83
C THR A 208 10.55 -15.92 -2.47
N GLY A 209 10.03 -16.95 -3.15
CA GLY A 209 8.73 -17.52 -2.83
C GLY A 209 8.67 -18.08 -1.40
N GLU A 210 9.74 -18.78 -0.99
CA GLU A 210 9.85 -19.39 0.33
C GLU A 210 9.88 -18.32 1.45
N LYS A 211 10.69 -17.26 1.27
CA LYS A 211 10.76 -16.17 2.25
C LYS A 211 9.44 -15.42 2.37
N LEU A 212 8.77 -15.20 1.24
CA LEU A 212 7.46 -14.54 1.23
C LEU A 212 6.40 -15.40 1.93
N LEU A 213 6.37 -16.70 1.64
CA LEU A 213 5.46 -17.65 2.29
C LEU A 213 5.70 -17.69 3.80
N GLU A 214 6.95 -17.81 4.21
CA GLU A 214 7.33 -17.83 5.64
C GLU A 214 6.79 -16.60 6.39
N GLU A 215 6.96 -15.40 5.84
CA GLU A 215 6.45 -14.17 6.47
C GLU A 215 4.92 -14.10 6.46
N ILE A 216 4.27 -14.55 5.39
CA ILE A 216 2.80 -14.65 5.31
C ILE A 216 2.28 -15.61 6.38
N GLU A 217 2.84 -16.82 6.47
CA GLU A 217 2.40 -17.85 7.43
C GLU A 217 2.58 -17.42 8.88
N LYS A 218 3.72 -16.80 9.22
CA LYS A 218 3.94 -16.22 10.57
C LYS A 218 2.81 -15.28 10.98
N LEU A 219 2.33 -14.45 10.03
CA LEU A 219 1.27 -13.49 10.28
C LEU A 219 -0.12 -14.16 10.32
N LEU A 220 -0.37 -15.16 9.48
CA LEU A 220 -1.65 -15.87 9.44
C LEU A 220 -1.89 -16.74 10.68
N ILE A 221 -0.84 -17.40 11.20
CA ILE A 221 -0.92 -18.28 12.37
C ILE A 221 -1.09 -17.46 13.67
N ASN A 222 -0.51 -16.26 13.74
CA ASN A 222 -0.52 -15.43 14.94
C ASN A 222 -1.57 -14.33 14.86
N ASP A 223 -2.82 -14.65 15.21
CA ASP A 223 -3.93 -13.68 15.21
C ASP A 223 -3.64 -12.45 16.09
N ASN A 224 -2.99 -12.60 17.24
CA ASN A 224 -2.65 -11.47 18.10
C ASN A 224 -1.68 -10.50 17.41
N GLN A 225 -0.67 -11.03 16.71
CA GLN A 225 0.26 -10.22 15.96
C GLN A 225 -0.45 -9.50 14.80
N LEU A 226 -1.28 -10.21 14.06
CA LEU A 226 -2.04 -9.63 12.94
C LEU A 226 -2.97 -8.51 13.44
N GLN A 227 -3.68 -8.70 14.55
CA GLN A 227 -4.53 -7.67 15.15
C GLN A 227 -3.71 -6.46 15.65
N THR A 228 -2.54 -6.70 16.22
CA THR A 228 -1.63 -5.61 16.64
C THR A 228 -1.20 -4.79 15.43
N MET A 229 -0.81 -5.44 14.35
CA MET A 229 -0.44 -4.78 13.09
C MET A 229 -1.63 -4.03 12.46
N LYS A 230 -2.85 -4.59 12.51
CA LYS A 230 -4.09 -3.89 12.06
C LYS A 230 -4.30 -2.58 12.84
N LYS A 231 -4.14 -2.61 14.17
CA LYS A 231 -4.25 -1.40 15.00
C LYS A 231 -3.15 -0.39 14.68
N ALA A 232 -1.92 -0.83 14.51
CA ALA A 232 -0.80 0.02 14.12
C ALA A 232 -1.04 0.65 12.74
N ALA A 233 -1.45 -0.12 11.74
CA ALA A 233 -1.81 0.41 10.43
C ALA A 233 -2.89 1.49 10.53
N LYS A 234 -3.98 1.22 11.26
CA LYS A 234 -5.07 2.17 11.44
C LYS A 234 -4.64 3.46 12.15
N SER A 235 -3.69 3.40 13.08
CA SER A 235 -3.17 4.59 13.77
C SER A 235 -2.36 5.51 12.84
N LEU A 236 -1.74 4.95 11.80
CA LEU A 236 -1.03 5.71 10.76
C LEU A 236 -1.98 6.34 9.75
N GLY A 237 -3.18 5.78 9.57
CA GLY A 237 -4.15 6.23 8.58
C GLY A 237 -4.56 7.69 8.77
N ARG A 238 -4.67 8.42 7.65
CA ARG A 238 -5.12 9.83 7.59
C ARG A 238 -6.22 9.97 6.54
N PRO A 239 -7.42 9.42 6.78
CA PRO A 239 -8.48 9.41 5.77
C PRO A 239 -8.95 10.81 5.38
N GLU A 240 -8.83 11.80 6.28
CA GLU A 240 -9.24 13.19 6.07
C GLU A 240 -8.17 14.07 5.40
N ALA A 241 -7.03 13.51 5.00
CA ALA A 241 -5.89 14.26 4.44
C ALA A 241 -6.31 15.19 3.27
N ALA A 242 -7.17 14.73 2.37
CA ALA A 242 -7.63 15.52 1.23
C ALA A 242 -8.41 16.77 1.67
N VAL A 243 -9.31 16.61 2.65
CA VAL A 243 -10.11 17.70 3.22
C VAL A 243 -9.24 18.68 3.96
N GLU A 244 -8.31 18.20 4.77
CA GLU A 244 -7.37 19.05 5.51
C GLU A 244 -6.49 19.87 4.57
N ILE A 245 -5.90 19.24 3.54
CA ILE A 245 -5.08 19.95 2.53
C ILE A 245 -5.90 21.02 1.83
N ALA A 246 -7.11 20.70 1.38
CA ALA A 246 -7.98 21.65 0.70
C ALA A 246 -8.33 22.86 1.59
N GLN A 247 -8.71 22.61 2.84
CA GLN A 247 -9.03 23.67 3.78
C GLN A 247 -7.84 24.57 4.10
N GLN A 248 -6.66 23.97 4.29
CA GLN A 248 -5.41 24.70 4.52
C GLN A 248 -4.98 25.52 3.30
N ALA A 249 -5.24 25.04 2.08
CA ALA A 249 -4.97 25.77 0.84
C ALA A 249 -5.94 26.95 0.67
N LEU A 250 -7.24 26.75 0.90
CA LEU A 250 -8.24 27.84 0.86
C LEU A 250 -7.94 28.95 1.87
N ASN A 251 -7.44 28.61 3.04
CA ASN A 251 -7.05 29.59 4.07
C ASN A 251 -5.84 30.45 3.66
N LEU A 252 -5.11 30.08 2.60
CA LEU A 252 -4.03 30.94 2.05
C LEU A 252 -4.57 32.09 1.20
N VAL A 253 -5.77 31.93 0.62
CA VAL A 253 -6.37 32.91 -0.29
C VAL A 253 -7.22 33.94 0.48
N ARG A 254 -7.74 33.52 1.65
CA ARG A 254 -8.63 34.37 2.47
C ARG A 254 -7.93 35.40 3.37
N LYS A 255 -6.61 35.47 3.33
CA LYS A 255 -5.75 36.45 3.99
C LYS A 255 -5.14 37.41 2.99
#